data_66a605910b606c4f8cff367a98ca46a4
#
_entry.id   66a605910b606c4f8cff367a98ca46a4
#
_cell.length_a   1.000
_cell.length_b   1.000
_cell.length_c   1.000
_cell.angle_alpha   90.00
_cell.angle_beta   90.00
_cell.angle_gamma   90.00
#
_symmetry.space_group_name_H-M   'P 1'
#
loop_
_entity.id
_entity.type
_entity.pdbx_description
1 polymer ?
#
loop_
_entity_poly.entity_id
_entity_poly.type
_entity_poly.pdbx_seq_one_letter_code
_entity_poly.pdbx_strand_id
1 'polypeptide(L)'
;MLQQPTAATPAEPLESLSFPDMREVEAVLSPQDVNKGLAQADPLTRHPRVSSIVLCVVFGLLMLAASAGVWWLGVRTMDGQSYEDIVWSKFDAALPGWLAPVVHVFAISAVVITVSVIMGAIAFAVLIVRKRWLSIAQLAVFGGLCFAAAELLKPLLPRPYLINLESNPNNSAPSGHVILAAAASVMLLCAVPRVLRALVAVIGWAYTVLVGLSVIAAQWHRPTDVIMALLIVGGLAL
;
A
#
# COMPACT_ATOMS: atom_id res chain seq x y z
N MET A 1 -70.69 15.84 4.55
CA MET A 1 -70.45 15.16 3.24
C MET A 1 -69.11 14.46 3.33
N LEU A 2 -69.15 13.19 3.64
CA LEU A 2 -67.95 12.33 3.75
C LEU A 2 -67.76 11.65 2.39
N GLN A 3 -66.64 11.89 1.75
CA GLN A 3 -66.26 11.19 0.52
C GLN A 3 -65.84 9.77 0.84
N GLN A 4 -66.48 8.79 0.18
CA GLN A 4 -66.11 7.37 0.24
C GLN A 4 -64.79 7.14 -0.45
N PRO A 5 -63.95 6.22 0.05
CA PRO A 5 -62.69 5.83 -0.63
C PRO A 5 -62.98 5.00 -1.86
N THR A 6 -62.35 5.35 -2.97
CA THR A 6 -62.38 4.66 -4.26
C THR A 6 -61.82 3.23 -4.07
N ALA A 7 -62.55 2.26 -4.60
CA ALA A 7 -62.19 0.85 -4.55
C ALA A 7 -60.86 0.59 -5.27
N ALA A 8 -59.95 -0.17 -4.60
CA ALA A 8 -58.70 -0.61 -5.14
C ALA A 8 -58.96 -1.57 -6.35
N THR A 9 -58.29 -1.31 -7.44
CA THR A 9 -58.24 -2.19 -8.61
C THR A 9 -57.68 -3.59 -8.21
N PRO A 10 -58.33 -4.69 -8.57
CA PRO A 10 -57.81 -6.01 -8.26
C PRO A 10 -56.42 -6.19 -8.88
N ALA A 11 -55.48 -6.70 -8.07
CA ALA A 11 -54.17 -7.08 -8.56
C ALA A 11 -54.30 -8.17 -9.66
N GLU A 12 -53.65 -7.96 -10.80
CA GLU A 12 -53.53 -8.98 -11.81
C GLU A 12 -52.93 -10.28 -11.27
N PRO A 13 -53.46 -11.45 -11.61
CA PRO A 13 -52.92 -12.69 -11.13
C PRO A 13 -51.48 -12.91 -11.64
N LEU A 14 -50.57 -13.27 -10.75
CA LEU A 14 -49.15 -13.56 -11.00
C LEU A 14 -48.94 -14.68 -12.05
N GLU A 15 -49.97 -15.37 -12.48
CA GLU A 15 -49.93 -16.42 -13.50
C GLU A 15 -49.69 -15.93 -14.94
N SER A 16 -49.69 -14.62 -15.19
CA SER A 16 -49.44 -14.08 -16.54
C SER A 16 -47.95 -13.81 -16.83
N LEU A 17 -47.07 -14.02 -15.88
CA LEU A 17 -45.61 -13.97 -16.10
C LEU A 17 -45.15 -15.34 -16.63
N SER A 18 -45.35 -15.57 -17.95
CA SER A 18 -44.69 -16.68 -18.62
C SER A 18 -43.19 -16.42 -18.65
N PHE A 19 -42.43 -17.14 -17.81
CA PHE A 19 -40.98 -17.16 -17.96
C PHE A 19 -40.64 -17.68 -19.36
N PRO A 20 -39.73 -17.01 -20.10
CA PRO A 20 -39.30 -17.54 -21.40
C PRO A 20 -38.76 -18.96 -21.22
N ASP A 21 -39.13 -19.86 -22.11
CA ASP A 21 -38.63 -21.25 -22.10
C ASP A 21 -37.09 -21.20 -22.13
N MET A 22 -36.45 -21.91 -21.19
CA MET A 22 -34.97 -21.97 -21.11
C MET A 22 -34.34 -22.38 -22.44
N ARG A 23 -35.08 -23.09 -23.30
CA ARG A 23 -34.67 -23.41 -24.66
C ARG A 23 -34.66 -22.22 -25.61
N GLU A 24 -35.53 -21.24 -25.41
CA GLU A 24 -35.51 -19.99 -26.18
C GLU A 24 -34.35 -19.10 -25.74
N VAL A 25 -34.02 -19.10 -24.45
CA VAL A 25 -32.87 -18.34 -23.91
C VAL A 25 -31.55 -18.95 -24.40
N GLU A 26 -31.43 -20.28 -24.46
CA GLU A 26 -30.26 -20.95 -25.03
C GLU A 26 -30.15 -20.76 -26.56
N ALA A 27 -31.25 -20.59 -27.27
CA ALA A 27 -31.23 -20.33 -28.71
C ALA A 27 -30.83 -18.90 -29.07
N VAL A 28 -31.02 -17.90 -28.12
CA VAL A 28 -30.66 -16.49 -28.32
C VAL A 28 -29.20 -16.24 -28.06
N LEU A 29 -28.53 -17.03 -27.19
CA LEU A 29 -27.12 -16.89 -26.88
C LEU A 29 -26.33 -18.10 -27.36
N SER A 30 -25.75 -18.00 -28.56
CA SER A 30 -24.86 -19.07 -29.02
C SER A 30 -23.61 -19.10 -28.10
N PRO A 31 -23.00 -20.31 -27.89
CA PRO A 31 -21.75 -20.43 -27.14
C PRO A 31 -20.63 -19.53 -27.68
N GLN A 32 -20.72 -19.16 -28.97
CA GLN A 32 -19.78 -18.23 -29.60
C GLN A 32 -20.03 -16.77 -29.19
N ASP A 33 -21.29 -16.35 -28.96
CA ASP A 33 -21.62 -15.00 -28.54
C ASP A 33 -21.31 -14.80 -27.05
N VAL A 34 -21.51 -15.84 -26.22
CA VAL A 34 -21.07 -15.85 -24.83
C VAL A 34 -19.54 -15.75 -24.74
N ASN A 35 -18.82 -16.54 -25.55
CA ASN A 35 -17.36 -16.47 -25.59
C ASN A 35 -16.85 -15.14 -26.15
N LYS A 36 -17.52 -14.51 -27.12
CA LYS A 36 -17.20 -13.16 -27.59
C LYS A 36 -17.43 -12.12 -26.50
N GLY A 37 -18.55 -12.22 -25.78
CA GLY A 37 -18.85 -11.33 -24.65
C GLY A 37 -17.83 -11.44 -23.51
N LEU A 38 -17.39 -12.68 -23.20
CA LEU A 38 -16.35 -12.94 -22.19
C LEU A 38 -14.93 -12.56 -22.66
N ALA A 39 -14.67 -12.65 -23.98
CA ALA A 39 -13.40 -12.26 -24.57
C ALA A 39 -13.30 -10.74 -24.82
N GLN A 40 -14.44 -10.05 -24.90
CA GLN A 40 -14.46 -8.59 -25.02
C GLN A 40 -13.97 -7.97 -23.72
N ALA A 41 -12.75 -7.42 -23.75
CA ALA A 41 -12.23 -6.69 -22.60
C ALA A 41 -13.23 -5.58 -22.25
N ASP A 42 -13.73 -5.61 -21.01
CA ASP A 42 -14.62 -4.57 -20.48
C ASP A 42 -14.04 -3.19 -20.83
N PRO A 43 -14.75 -2.36 -21.62
CA PRO A 43 -14.25 -1.05 -22.00
C PRO A 43 -13.93 -0.16 -20.79
N LEU A 44 -14.53 -0.45 -19.62
CA LEU A 44 -14.24 0.22 -18.36
C LEU A 44 -12.87 -0.15 -17.78
N THR A 45 -12.24 -1.26 -18.22
CA THR A 45 -10.91 -1.68 -17.77
C THR A 45 -9.78 -1.19 -18.65
N ARG A 46 -10.06 -0.60 -19.81
CA ARG A 46 -9.03 -0.10 -20.75
C ARG A 46 -8.44 1.24 -20.32
N HIS A 47 -9.24 2.08 -19.70
CA HIS A 47 -8.79 3.39 -19.21
C HIS A 47 -9.34 3.64 -17.81
N PRO A 48 -8.48 4.00 -16.83
CA PRO A 48 -8.96 4.36 -15.51
C PRO A 48 -9.87 5.60 -15.64
N ARG A 49 -10.92 5.65 -14.85
CA ARG A 49 -11.82 6.82 -14.79
C ARG A 49 -11.01 8.02 -14.31
N VAL A 50 -11.26 9.19 -14.89
CA VAL A 50 -10.61 10.45 -14.47
C VAL A 50 -10.78 10.67 -12.96
N SER A 51 -11.96 10.38 -12.41
CA SER A 51 -12.22 10.47 -10.97
C SER A 51 -11.29 9.57 -10.14
N SER A 52 -10.98 8.36 -10.61
CA SER A 52 -10.05 7.48 -9.92
C SER A 52 -8.62 8.02 -9.94
N ILE A 53 -8.19 8.59 -11.08
CA ILE A 53 -6.87 9.22 -11.18
C ILE A 53 -6.79 10.42 -10.23
N VAL A 54 -7.80 11.30 -10.24
CA VAL A 54 -7.85 12.46 -9.34
C VAL A 54 -7.80 12.02 -7.87
N LEU A 55 -8.58 10.99 -7.50
CA LEU A 55 -8.56 10.43 -6.15
C LEU A 55 -7.17 9.91 -5.76
N CYS A 56 -6.52 9.12 -6.62
CA CYS A 56 -5.16 8.62 -6.36
C CYS A 56 -4.18 9.79 -6.16
N VAL A 57 -4.21 10.79 -7.04
CA VAL A 57 -3.32 11.96 -6.91
C VAL A 57 -3.59 12.73 -5.63
N VAL A 58 -4.87 12.97 -5.27
CA VAL A 58 -5.23 13.68 -4.03
C VAL A 58 -4.77 12.89 -2.80
N PHE A 59 -5.05 11.58 -2.73
CA PHE A 59 -4.60 10.76 -1.61
C PHE A 59 -3.09 10.64 -1.56
N GLY A 60 -2.41 10.51 -2.70
CA GLY A 60 -0.95 10.51 -2.77
C GLY A 60 -0.35 11.80 -2.20
N LEU A 61 -0.86 12.96 -2.62
CA LEU A 61 -0.43 14.26 -2.08
C LEU A 61 -0.74 14.41 -0.60
N LEU A 62 -1.89 13.94 -0.13
CA LEU A 62 -2.24 13.95 1.30
C LEU A 62 -1.29 13.08 2.12
N MET A 63 -0.89 11.90 1.63
CA MET A 63 0.11 11.06 2.30
C MET A 63 1.47 11.74 2.37
N LEU A 64 1.91 12.38 1.29
CA LEU A 64 3.17 13.13 1.28
C LEU A 64 3.11 14.34 2.24
N ALA A 65 1.99 15.06 2.28
CA ALA A 65 1.77 16.15 3.22
C ALA A 65 1.73 15.64 4.67
N ALA A 66 1.07 14.49 4.92
CA ALA A 66 1.07 13.83 6.23
C ALA A 66 2.49 13.41 6.65
N SER A 67 3.30 12.92 5.72
CA SER A 67 4.72 12.62 5.98
C SER A 67 5.49 13.85 6.47
N ALA A 68 5.31 15.00 5.83
CA ALA A 68 5.89 16.27 6.26
C ALA A 68 5.37 16.71 7.65
N GLY A 69 4.06 16.52 7.90
CA GLY A 69 3.44 16.79 9.21
C GLY A 69 4.00 15.90 10.33
N VAL A 70 4.16 14.61 10.07
CA VAL A 70 4.77 13.65 11.01
C VAL A 70 6.21 14.03 11.31
N TRP A 71 7.00 14.40 10.29
CA TRP A 71 8.35 14.90 10.49
C TRP A 71 8.34 16.17 11.34
N TRP A 72 7.46 17.12 11.06
CA TRP A 72 7.37 18.34 11.85
C TRP A 72 7.07 18.05 13.31
N LEU A 73 6.05 17.23 13.58
CA LEU A 73 5.64 16.89 14.95
C LEU A 73 6.71 16.08 15.69
N GLY A 74 7.29 15.06 15.09
CA GLY A 74 8.27 14.19 15.74
C GLY A 74 9.66 14.82 15.86
N VAL A 75 10.10 15.56 14.84
CA VAL A 75 11.50 16.05 14.77
C VAL A 75 11.63 17.50 15.19
N ARG A 76 10.60 18.33 14.99
CA ARG A 76 10.66 19.79 15.19
C ARG A 76 9.97 20.29 16.47
N THR A 77 9.46 19.37 17.31
CA THR A 77 8.86 19.73 18.60
C THR A 77 9.58 19.04 19.75
N MET A 78 9.58 19.66 20.94
CA MET A 78 10.18 19.08 22.15
C MET A 78 9.44 17.81 22.58
N ASP A 79 8.11 17.84 22.57
CA ASP A 79 7.28 16.68 22.94
C ASP A 79 7.49 15.51 22.00
N GLY A 80 7.56 15.78 20.69
CA GLY A 80 7.86 14.76 19.69
C GLY A 80 9.22 14.10 19.90
N GLN A 81 10.26 14.90 20.09
CA GLN A 81 11.61 14.37 20.36
C GLN A 81 11.66 13.57 21.68
N SER A 82 10.98 14.05 22.74
CA SER A 82 10.91 13.34 24.02
C SER A 82 10.20 12.00 23.88
N TYR A 83 9.07 11.96 23.17
CA TYR A 83 8.35 10.73 22.89
C TYR A 83 9.21 9.73 22.09
N GLU A 84 9.83 10.20 21.01
CA GLU A 84 10.69 9.37 20.18
C GLU A 84 11.86 8.77 20.96
N ASP A 85 12.47 9.54 21.84
CA ASP A 85 13.62 9.11 22.63
C ASP A 85 13.23 8.04 23.66
N ILE A 86 12.08 8.20 24.31
CA ILE A 86 11.50 7.19 25.22
C ILE A 86 11.20 5.90 24.47
N VAL A 87 10.58 5.99 23.29
CA VAL A 87 10.28 4.79 22.49
C VAL A 87 11.58 4.14 22.01
N TRP A 88 12.48 4.91 21.46
CA TRP A 88 13.77 4.43 20.96
C TRP A 88 14.57 3.66 22.03
N SER A 89 14.62 4.18 23.27
CA SER A 89 15.40 3.58 24.36
C SER A 89 14.76 2.31 24.96
N LYS A 90 13.43 2.18 24.91
CA LYS A 90 12.69 1.12 25.63
C LYS A 90 11.98 0.10 24.73
N PHE A 91 11.94 0.33 23.42
CA PHE A 91 11.10 -0.46 22.51
C PHE A 91 11.47 -1.94 22.49
N ASP A 92 12.75 -2.28 22.41
CA ASP A 92 13.21 -3.66 22.33
C ASP A 92 12.82 -4.46 23.60
N ALA A 93 13.01 -3.85 24.77
CA ALA A 93 12.63 -4.47 26.04
C ALA A 93 11.11 -4.64 26.22
N ALA A 94 10.31 -3.87 25.48
CA ALA A 94 8.85 -3.94 25.52
C ALA A 94 8.26 -4.96 24.53
N LEU A 95 9.08 -5.56 23.66
CA LEU A 95 8.60 -6.55 22.68
C LEU A 95 8.09 -7.82 23.39
N PRO A 96 6.94 -8.37 22.93
CA PRO A 96 6.48 -9.68 23.39
C PRO A 96 7.53 -10.76 23.08
N GLY A 97 7.79 -11.66 24.04
CA GLY A 97 8.84 -12.70 23.90
C GLY A 97 8.71 -13.61 22.69
N TRP A 98 7.46 -13.81 22.19
CA TRP A 98 7.23 -14.59 20.97
C TRP A 98 7.57 -13.81 19.67
N LEU A 99 7.52 -12.47 19.72
CA LEU A 99 7.77 -11.61 18.57
C LEU A 99 9.25 -11.18 18.45
N ALA A 100 9.92 -11.00 19.59
CA ALA A 100 11.30 -10.52 19.65
C ALA A 100 12.27 -11.32 18.75
N PRO A 101 12.27 -12.67 18.74
CA PRO A 101 13.19 -13.43 17.88
C PRO A 101 12.99 -13.14 16.38
N VAL A 102 11.73 -12.96 15.95
CA VAL A 102 11.41 -12.65 14.55
C VAL A 102 11.86 -11.24 14.20
N VAL A 103 11.60 -10.27 15.06
CA VAL A 103 12.02 -8.87 14.89
C VAL A 103 13.55 -8.79 14.82
N HIS A 104 14.28 -9.50 15.67
CA HIS A 104 15.75 -9.50 15.68
C HIS A 104 16.37 -10.09 14.41
N VAL A 105 15.71 -11.03 13.71
CA VAL A 105 16.18 -11.50 12.40
C VAL A 105 16.20 -10.35 11.39
N PHE A 106 15.16 -9.51 11.36
CA PHE A 106 15.09 -8.37 10.48
C PHE A 106 15.87 -7.15 10.99
N ALA A 107 16.42 -7.19 12.20
CA ALA A 107 17.40 -6.24 12.70
C ALA A 107 18.81 -6.47 12.09
N ILE A 108 18.96 -7.46 11.22
CA ILE A 108 20.17 -7.66 10.42
C ILE A 108 19.97 -6.97 9.06
N SER A 109 20.68 -5.87 8.83
CA SER A 109 20.53 -5.05 7.60
C SER A 109 20.63 -5.88 6.31
N ALA A 110 21.57 -6.84 6.26
CA ALA A 110 21.74 -7.72 5.12
C ALA A 110 20.50 -8.58 4.82
N VAL A 111 19.74 -8.99 5.84
CA VAL A 111 18.49 -9.75 5.66
C VAL A 111 17.44 -8.88 4.99
N VAL A 112 17.23 -7.66 5.47
CA VAL A 112 16.25 -6.72 4.88
C VAL A 112 16.61 -6.39 3.43
N ILE A 113 17.88 -6.08 3.18
CA ILE A 113 18.34 -5.75 1.82
C ILE A 113 18.16 -6.95 0.89
N THR A 114 18.60 -8.13 1.31
CA THR A 114 18.51 -9.35 0.49
C THR A 114 17.08 -9.71 0.16
N VAL A 115 16.19 -9.76 1.16
CA VAL A 115 14.76 -10.07 0.94
C VAL A 115 14.12 -9.04 0.01
N SER A 116 14.35 -7.76 0.23
CA SER A 116 13.78 -6.69 -0.62
C SER A 116 14.30 -6.75 -2.06
N VAL A 117 15.59 -7.00 -2.25
CA VAL A 117 16.19 -7.16 -3.60
C VAL A 117 15.61 -8.39 -4.30
N ILE A 118 15.46 -9.51 -3.61
CA ILE A 118 14.82 -10.72 -4.17
C ILE A 118 13.37 -10.41 -4.58
N MET A 119 12.58 -9.75 -3.73
CA MET A 119 11.21 -9.38 -4.06
C MET A 119 11.14 -8.46 -5.29
N GLY A 120 12.02 -7.46 -5.37
CA GLY A 120 12.14 -6.58 -6.53
C GLY A 120 12.55 -7.34 -7.79
N ALA A 121 13.53 -8.22 -7.71
CA ALA A 121 13.98 -9.04 -8.83
C ALA A 121 12.85 -9.97 -9.34
N ILE A 122 12.09 -10.61 -8.43
CA ILE A 122 10.91 -11.40 -8.79
C ILE A 122 9.87 -10.53 -9.49
N ALA A 123 9.60 -9.32 -9.00
CA ALA A 123 8.65 -8.40 -9.62
C ALA A 123 9.05 -8.09 -11.07
N PHE A 124 10.32 -7.73 -11.33
CA PHE A 124 10.81 -7.47 -12.67
C PHE A 124 10.78 -8.74 -13.55
N ALA A 125 11.21 -9.90 -13.02
CA ALA A 125 11.18 -11.16 -13.75
C ALA A 125 9.77 -11.52 -14.21
N VAL A 126 8.77 -11.41 -13.30
CA VAL A 126 7.35 -11.64 -13.64
C VAL A 126 6.88 -10.70 -14.76
N LEU A 127 7.23 -9.41 -14.71
CA LEU A 127 6.84 -8.45 -15.74
C LEU A 127 7.52 -8.71 -17.07
N ILE A 128 8.80 -9.12 -17.08
CA ILE A 128 9.55 -9.48 -18.29
C ILE A 128 8.90 -10.70 -18.95
N VAL A 129 8.66 -11.78 -18.19
CA VAL A 129 8.01 -12.99 -18.71
C VAL A 129 6.62 -12.67 -19.29
N ARG A 130 5.89 -11.75 -18.65
CA ARG A 130 4.57 -11.29 -19.10
C ARG A 130 4.63 -10.22 -20.20
N LYS A 131 5.83 -9.82 -20.66
CA LYS A 131 6.09 -8.79 -21.68
C LYS A 131 5.40 -7.45 -21.39
N ARG A 132 5.32 -7.06 -20.10
CA ARG A 132 4.65 -5.82 -19.66
C ARG A 132 5.65 -4.66 -19.55
N TRP A 133 6.20 -4.23 -20.69
CA TRP A 133 7.28 -3.23 -20.77
C TRP A 133 6.95 -1.89 -20.11
N LEU A 134 5.71 -1.39 -20.30
CA LEU A 134 5.29 -0.14 -19.66
C LEU A 134 5.28 -0.27 -18.13
N SER A 135 4.80 -1.40 -17.60
CA SER A 135 4.82 -1.63 -16.15
C SER A 135 6.25 -1.74 -15.60
N ILE A 136 7.20 -2.28 -16.38
CA ILE A 136 8.62 -2.29 -16.01
C ILE A 136 9.13 -0.85 -15.85
N ALA A 137 8.85 0.02 -16.83
CA ALA A 137 9.26 1.43 -16.77
C ALA A 137 8.62 2.15 -15.56
N GLN A 138 7.32 1.93 -15.32
CA GLN A 138 6.62 2.49 -14.17
C GLN A 138 7.23 2.05 -12.84
N LEU A 139 7.52 0.74 -12.67
CA LEU A 139 8.15 0.22 -11.46
C LEU A 139 9.59 0.73 -11.28
N ALA A 140 10.33 0.89 -12.38
CA ALA A 140 11.67 1.46 -12.32
C ALA A 140 11.65 2.93 -11.87
N VAL A 141 10.72 3.73 -12.39
CA VAL A 141 10.52 5.12 -11.95
C VAL A 141 10.11 5.17 -10.48
N PHE A 142 9.11 4.36 -10.08
CA PHE A 142 8.66 4.28 -8.69
C PHE A 142 9.81 3.90 -7.74
N GLY A 143 10.57 2.84 -8.05
CA GLY A 143 11.72 2.42 -7.26
C GLY A 143 12.81 3.48 -7.20
N GLY A 144 13.08 4.17 -8.32
CA GLY A 144 14.01 5.30 -8.38
C GLY A 144 13.58 6.48 -7.51
N LEU A 145 12.30 6.83 -7.51
CA LEU A 145 11.75 7.89 -6.63
C LEU A 145 11.84 7.50 -5.15
N CYS A 146 11.52 6.25 -4.81
CA CYS A 146 11.68 5.73 -3.44
C CYS A 146 13.15 5.78 -2.99
N PHE A 147 14.07 5.36 -3.84
CA PHE A 147 15.51 5.43 -3.56
C PHE A 147 15.97 6.88 -3.38
N ALA A 148 15.56 7.77 -4.29
CA ALA A 148 15.88 9.20 -4.17
C ALA A 148 15.34 9.80 -2.86
N ALA A 149 14.11 9.45 -2.45
CA ALA A 149 13.55 9.88 -1.18
C ALA A 149 14.37 9.37 0.02
N ALA A 150 14.83 8.12 0.00
CA ALA A 150 15.63 7.52 1.06
C ALA A 150 16.99 8.23 1.24
N GLU A 151 17.62 8.62 0.15
CA GLU A 151 18.98 9.19 0.17
C GLU A 151 18.97 10.73 0.30
N LEU A 152 18.06 11.41 -0.42
CA LEU A 152 18.11 12.87 -0.50
C LEU A 152 17.41 13.58 0.67
N LEU A 153 16.37 12.99 1.26
CA LEU A 153 15.63 13.65 2.33
C LEU A 153 16.41 13.73 3.62
N LYS A 154 17.27 12.77 3.94
CA LYS A 154 18.08 12.78 5.17
C LYS A 154 18.95 14.03 5.30
N PRO A 155 19.77 14.40 4.32
CA PRO A 155 20.59 15.61 4.41
C PRO A 155 19.78 16.90 4.25
N LEU A 156 18.60 16.85 3.61
CA LEU A 156 17.77 18.04 3.37
C LEU A 156 16.88 18.41 4.57
N LEU A 157 16.57 17.45 5.44
CA LEU A 157 15.66 17.66 6.57
C LEU A 157 16.45 17.91 7.85
N PRO A 158 16.50 19.16 8.37
CA PRO A 158 17.26 19.47 9.58
C PRO A 158 16.56 18.93 10.82
N ARG A 159 17.35 18.38 11.75
CA ARG A 159 16.89 18.00 13.09
C ARG A 159 17.49 18.98 14.11
N PRO A 160 16.71 19.90 14.68
CA PRO A 160 17.19 20.78 15.76
C PRO A 160 17.40 19.96 17.02
N TYR A 161 18.39 20.35 17.82
CA TYR A 161 18.64 19.78 19.14
C TYR A 161 17.77 20.50 20.16
N LEU A 162 16.61 19.96 20.50
CA LEU A 162 15.60 20.59 21.36
C LEU A 162 15.63 20.05 22.79
N ILE A 163 16.06 18.80 22.98
CA ILE A 163 16.15 18.11 24.25
C ILE A 163 17.48 17.39 24.36
N ASN A 164 17.85 17.00 25.60
CA ASN A 164 19.02 16.12 25.81
C ASN A 164 18.61 14.70 25.40
N LEU A 165 19.12 14.21 24.24
CA LEU A 165 18.74 12.95 23.64
C LEU A 165 19.63 11.81 24.13
N GLU A 166 19.03 10.67 24.49
CA GLU A 166 19.74 9.40 24.63
C GLU A 166 20.07 8.78 23.26
N SER A 167 19.21 9.05 22.26
CA SER A 167 19.40 8.63 20.88
C SER A 167 20.35 9.52 20.09
N ASN A 168 20.83 9.06 18.92
CA ASN A 168 21.66 9.85 18.02
C ASN A 168 20.98 11.19 17.66
N PRO A 169 21.62 12.36 17.87
CA PRO A 169 21.05 13.66 17.57
C PRO A 169 20.85 13.94 16.08
N ASN A 170 21.54 13.19 15.21
CA ASN A 170 21.43 13.40 13.77
C ASN A 170 20.06 12.99 13.22
N ASN A 171 19.66 13.62 12.11
CA ASN A 171 18.44 13.24 11.41
C ASN A 171 18.61 11.89 10.74
N SER A 172 17.73 10.94 11.08
CA SER A 172 17.65 9.60 10.50
C SER A 172 16.43 9.40 9.60
N ALA A 173 15.55 10.40 9.55
CA ALA A 173 14.31 10.39 8.78
C ALA A 173 14.53 10.74 7.29
N PRO A 174 13.86 9.99 6.40
CA PRO A 174 13.08 8.77 6.60
C PRO A 174 13.94 7.50 6.67
N SER A 175 13.37 6.38 7.19
CA SER A 175 14.07 5.10 7.24
C SER A 175 14.25 4.46 5.85
N GLY A 176 15.51 4.32 5.40
CA GLY A 176 15.84 3.70 4.12
C GLY A 176 15.46 2.21 4.04
N HIS A 177 15.62 1.44 5.13
CA HIS A 177 15.24 0.03 5.18
C HIS A 177 13.73 -0.17 5.03
N VAL A 178 12.93 0.70 5.69
CA VAL A 178 11.47 0.64 5.59
C VAL A 178 11.00 1.06 4.20
N ILE A 179 11.61 2.11 3.61
CA ILE A 179 11.33 2.49 2.21
C ILE A 179 11.62 1.33 1.27
N LEU A 180 12.77 0.67 1.42
CA LEU A 180 13.17 -0.45 0.58
C LEU A 180 12.19 -1.63 0.70
N ALA A 181 11.82 -2.01 1.94
CA ALA A 181 10.89 -3.11 2.20
C ALA A 181 9.48 -2.81 1.66
N ALA A 182 8.95 -1.61 1.91
CA ALA A 182 7.64 -1.18 1.45
C ALA A 182 7.60 -1.08 -0.09
N ALA A 183 8.62 -0.47 -0.70
CA ALA A 183 8.72 -0.34 -2.15
C ALA A 183 8.79 -1.70 -2.84
N ALA A 184 9.61 -2.64 -2.33
CA ALA A 184 9.70 -3.99 -2.86
C ALA A 184 8.36 -4.75 -2.75
N SER A 185 7.63 -4.56 -1.64
CA SER A 185 6.30 -5.14 -1.43
C SER A 185 5.27 -4.60 -2.44
N VAL A 186 5.24 -3.29 -2.66
CA VAL A 186 4.37 -2.65 -3.66
C VAL A 186 4.74 -3.11 -5.08
N MET A 187 6.02 -3.14 -5.42
CA MET A 187 6.49 -3.60 -6.74
C MET A 187 6.06 -5.03 -7.03
N LEU A 188 6.22 -5.93 -6.05
CA LEU A 188 5.80 -7.32 -6.19
C LEU A 188 4.27 -7.43 -6.33
N LEU A 189 3.51 -6.68 -5.53
CA LEU A 189 2.04 -6.62 -5.59
C LEU A 189 1.55 -6.19 -6.99
N CYS A 190 2.19 -5.19 -7.59
CA CYS A 190 1.85 -4.71 -8.93
C CYS A 190 2.21 -5.69 -10.04
N ALA A 191 3.26 -6.50 -9.85
CA ALA A 191 3.75 -7.44 -10.85
C ALA A 191 2.95 -8.74 -10.94
N VAL A 192 2.47 -9.26 -9.79
CA VAL A 192 1.82 -10.58 -9.73
C VAL A 192 0.41 -10.60 -10.37
N PRO A 193 -0.06 -11.79 -10.81
CA PRO A 193 -1.44 -11.98 -11.28
C PRO A 193 -2.47 -11.64 -10.20
N ARG A 194 -3.69 -11.27 -10.63
CA ARG A 194 -4.77 -10.86 -9.71
C ARG A 194 -5.07 -11.87 -8.61
N VAL A 195 -4.99 -13.18 -8.93
CA VAL A 195 -5.24 -14.25 -7.95
C VAL A 195 -4.24 -14.30 -6.80
N LEU A 196 -3.02 -13.82 -6.98
CA LEU A 196 -1.98 -13.79 -5.94
C LEU A 196 -1.92 -12.47 -5.18
N ARG A 197 -2.62 -11.43 -5.63
CA ARG A 197 -2.49 -10.09 -5.05
C ARG A 197 -2.87 -10.02 -3.58
N ALA A 198 -3.95 -10.67 -3.16
CA ALA A 198 -4.36 -10.67 -1.76
C ALA A 198 -3.29 -11.32 -0.86
N LEU A 199 -2.75 -12.46 -1.28
CA LEU A 199 -1.68 -13.14 -0.55
C LEU A 199 -0.41 -12.27 -0.48
N VAL A 200 0.02 -11.71 -1.61
CA VAL A 200 1.22 -10.85 -1.68
C VAL A 200 1.01 -9.56 -0.88
N ALA A 201 -0.20 -9.00 -0.87
CA ALA A 201 -0.51 -7.83 -0.05
C ALA A 201 -0.34 -8.12 1.45
N VAL A 202 -0.88 -9.25 1.93
CA VAL A 202 -0.76 -9.65 3.35
C VAL A 202 0.70 -9.92 3.72
N ILE A 203 1.42 -10.70 2.91
CA ILE A 203 2.84 -11.03 3.16
C ILE A 203 3.70 -9.77 3.10
N GLY A 204 3.52 -8.92 2.08
CA GLY A 204 4.26 -7.68 1.91
C GLY A 204 4.00 -6.68 3.03
N TRP A 205 2.73 -6.57 3.48
CA TRP A 205 2.38 -5.76 4.64
C TRP A 205 3.05 -6.28 5.91
N ALA A 206 2.95 -7.59 6.20
CA ALA A 206 3.57 -8.20 7.38
C ALA A 206 5.10 -8.02 7.36
N TYR A 207 5.74 -8.24 6.21
CA TYR A 207 7.17 -8.00 6.03
C TYR A 207 7.55 -6.55 6.31
N THR A 208 6.81 -5.59 5.74
CA THR A 208 7.08 -4.16 5.93
C THR A 208 6.91 -3.74 7.38
N VAL A 209 5.88 -4.24 8.07
CA VAL A 209 5.67 -3.99 9.50
C VAL A 209 6.80 -4.58 10.34
N LEU A 210 7.21 -5.83 10.08
CA LEU A 210 8.32 -6.47 10.78
C LEU A 210 9.63 -5.68 10.60
N VAL A 211 9.92 -5.20 9.39
CA VAL A 211 11.10 -4.33 9.16
C VAL A 211 10.97 -3.01 9.93
N GLY A 212 9.77 -2.40 9.95
CA GLY A 212 9.52 -1.18 10.72
C GLY A 212 9.77 -1.37 12.23
N LEU A 213 9.28 -2.48 12.80
CA LEU A 213 9.52 -2.83 14.21
C LEU A 213 11.00 -3.12 14.46
N SER A 214 11.67 -3.83 13.54
CA SER A 214 13.06 -4.24 13.70
C SER A 214 14.04 -3.07 13.71
N VAL A 215 13.83 -2.05 12.87
CA VAL A 215 14.71 -0.88 12.84
C VAL A 215 14.58 0.00 14.07
N ILE A 216 13.40 -0.04 14.75
CA ILE A 216 13.21 0.63 16.04
C ILE A 216 13.86 -0.20 17.15
N ALA A 217 13.62 -1.51 17.20
CA ALA A 217 14.21 -2.42 18.19
C ALA A 217 15.74 -2.44 18.14
N ALA A 218 16.30 -2.42 16.93
CA ALA A 218 17.75 -2.31 16.72
C ALA A 218 18.31 -0.91 17.02
N GLN A 219 17.47 0.04 17.43
CA GLN A 219 17.85 1.41 17.71
C GLN A 219 18.50 2.18 16.54
N TRP A 220 18.17 1.76 15.28
CA TRP A 220 18.68 2.44 14.09
C TRP A 220 17.81 3.65 13.72
N HIS A 221 16.50 3.55 13.96
CA HIS A 221 15.52 4.54 13.57
C HIS A 221 14.50 4.79 14.66
N ARG A 222 13.87 5.94 14.59
CA ARG A 222 12.79 6.38 15.46
C ARG A 222 11.43 6.08 14.85
N PRO A 223 10.33 6.08 15.64
CA PRO A 223 8.98 5.87 15.10
C PRO A 223 8.62 6.81 13.94
N THR A 224 8.95 8.09 14.05
CA THR A 224 8.73 9.08 12.98
C THR A 224 9.40 8.66 11.66
N ASP A 225 10.63 8.16 11.69
CA ASP A 225 11.38 7.74 10.50
C ASP A 225 10.65 6.62 9.76
N VAL A 226 10.06 5.68 10.51
CA VAL A 226 9.29 4.56 9.99
C VAL A 226 7.97 5.02 9.39
N ILE A 227 7.20 5.85 10.13
CA ILE A 227 5.91 6.37 9.65
C ILE A 227 6.09 7.23 8.41
N MET A 228 7.11 8.11 8.40
CA MET A 228 7.45 8.89 7.21
C MET A 228 7.74 8.01 6.00
N ALA A 229 8.55 6.97 6.17
CA ALA A 229 8.90 6.05 5.10
C ALA A 229 7.66 5.38 4.49
N LEU A 230 6.72 4.92 5.33
CA LEU A 230 5.46 4.31 4.87
C LEU A 230 4.58 5.30 4.12
N LEU A 231 4.45 6.52 4.64
CA LEU A 231 3.66 7.58 4.01
C LEU A 231 4.26 8.04 2.67
N ILE A 232 5.58 8.14 2.57
CA ILE A 232 6.28 8.47 1.32
C ILE A 232 6.04 7.37 0.27
N VAL A 233 6.29 6.10 0.62
CA VAL A 233 6.09 5.00 -0.32
C VAL A 233 4.61 4.88 -0.72
N GLY A 234 3.68 5.01 0.22
CA GLY A 234 2.24 5.02 -0.07
C GLY A 234 1.84 6.18 -0.98
N GLY A 235 2.36 7.38 -0.73
CA GLY A 235 2.08 8.55 -1.55
C GLY A 235 2.65 8.46 -2.97
N LEU A 236 3.82 7.84 -3.14
CA LEU A 236 4.42 7.62 -4.46
C LEU A 236 3.79 6.46 -5.24
N ALA A 237 3.10 5.54 -4.55
CA ALA A 237 2.46 4.36 -5.15
C ALA A 237 1.08 4.65 -5.74
N LEU A 238 0.44 5.78 -5.36
CA LEU A 238 -0.90 6.20 -5.80
C LEU A 238 -0.85 7.11 -7.02
#